data_a448ea67240b79dc3e476584b61bcb3d
#
_entry.id   a448ea67240b79dc3e476584b61bcb3d
#
_cell.length_a   1.000
_cell.length_b   1.000
_cell.length_c   1.000
_cell.angle_alpha   90.00
_cell.angle_beta   90.00
_cell.angle_gamma   90.00
#
_symmetry.space_group_name_H-M   'P 1'
#
loop_
_entity.id
_entity.type
_entity.pdbx_description
1 polymer ?
#
loop_
_entity_poly.entity_id
_entity_poly.type
_entity_poly.pdbx_seq_one_letter_code
_entity_poly.pdbx_strand_id
1 'polypeptide(L)'
;MRTLRGPLRQPVRRLGLPQPLVVSVHGGDVRMNPISGTFRLKGHDDPEERKQALLEFLADEKEIYELFMVVDEELKMMCDICNEGGQVLGPFLKPMTHLVHTEYLLAGRTSRDVRDVLRDTMYAATVTGSPVENACRLIRRYESEGRGYYGAALALLGRDPQGRPTADSPIVIRTADVTVDGDLKVTAGATLVRDSDAAYEVAETRAKAGGILSAFGLVPRATTDSDAIAALARDEDVLLALGSRNQR
;
A
#
# COMPACT_ATOMS: atom_id res chain seq x y z
N MET A 1 -18.06 1.90 20.46
CA MET A 1 -18.44 2.57 19.20
C MET A 1 -18.86 4.00 19.55
N ARG A 2 -17.93 4.97 19.46
CA ARG A 2 -18.26 6.40 19.67
C ARG A 2 -18.36 7.05 18.30
N THR A 3 -19.57 7.43 17.94
CA THR A 3 -19.90 8.18 16.72
C THR A 3 -19.40 9.61 16.91
N LEU A 4 -18.46 10.06 16.09
CA LEU A 4 -18.09 11.47 16.00
C LEU A 4 -19.25 12.24 15.39
N ARG A 5 -20.03 12.96 16.20
CA ARG A 5 -21.01 13.95 15.77
C ARG A 5 -20.41 15.33 15.98
N GLY A 6 -19.77 15.88 14.94
CA GLY A 6 -19.46 17.29 14.81
C GLY A 6 -19.92 17.79 13.45
N PRO A 7 -20.38 19.05 13.29
CA PRO A 7 -20.80 19.55 11.99
C PRO A 7 -19.58 19.70 11.08
N LEU A 8 -19.49 18.84 10.07
CA LEU A 8 -18.52 18.98 8.96
C LEU A 8 -18.89 20.26 8.17
N ARG A 9 -18.24 21.38 8.51
CA ARG A 9 -18.43 22.68 7.83
C ARG A 9 -17.35 22.98 6.78
N GLN A 10 -16.65 22.00 6.24
CA GLN A 10 -15.83 22.18 5.04
C GLN A 10 -15.78 20.90 4.22
N PRO A 11 -15.76 20.98 2.86
CA PRO A 11 -15.53 19.80 2.06
C PRO A 11 -14.15 19.23 2.43
N VAL A 12 -14.13 17.97 2.83
CA VAL A 12 -12.89 17.22 3.06
C VAL A 12 -12.11 17.27 1.74
N ARG A 13 -11.15 18.19 1.64
CA ARG A 13 -10.17 18.14 0.56
C ARG A 13 -9.44 16.83 0.76
N ARG A 14 -9.56 15.91 -0.21
CA ARG A 14 -8.69 14.74 -0.29
C ARG A 14 -7.25 15.23 -0.22
N LEU A 15 -6.62 15.15 0.93
CA LEU A 15 -5.17 15.06 1.04
C LEU A 15 -4.83 13.62 0.58
N GLY A 16 -4.98 13.42 -0.73
CA GLY A 16 -4.76 12.13 -1.35
C GLY A 16 -3.28 11.94 -1.63
N LEU A 17 -2.55 11.47 -0.63
CA LEU A 17 -1.49 10.53 -0.96
C LEU A 17 -2.22 9.28 -1.48
N PRO A 18 -1.83 8.74 -2.65
CA PRO A 18 -2.44 7.53 -3.16
C PRO A 18 -2.24 6.42 -2.12
N GLN A 19 -3.31 6.09 -1.41
CA GLN A 19 -3.34 5.00 -0.46
C GLN A 19 -3.41 3.69 -1.25
N PRO A 20 -2.71 2.62 -0.82
CA PRO A 20 -2.95 1.30 -1.38
C PRO A 20 -4.43 0.94 -1.20
N LEU A 21 -5.04 0.46 -2.26
CA LEU A 21 -6.42 -0.01 -2.21
C LEU A 21 -6.43 -1.43 -1.63
N VAL A 22 -7.27 -1.67 -0.62
CA VAL A 22 -7.73 -3.03 -0.33
C VAL A 22 -8.51 -3.52 -1.54
N VAL A 23 -9.59 -2.80 -1.88
CA VAL A 23 -10.41 -3.11 -3.05
C VAL A 23 -11.18 -1.87 -3.49
N SER A 24 -11.41 -1.73 -4.79
CA SER A 24 -12.43 -0.83 -5.33
C SER A 24 -13.39 -1.58 -6.25
N VAL A 25 -14.67 -1.20 -6.22
CA VAL A 25 -15.72 -1.75 -7.07
C VAL A 25 -16.51 -0.62 -7.69
N HIS A 26 -16.57 -0.57 -9.01
CA HIS A 26 -17.33 0.42 -9.75
C HIS A 26 -18.09 -0.23 -10.91
N GLY A 27 -19.41 -0.32 -10.81
CA GLY A 27 -20.25 -0.90 -11.87
C GLY A 27 -19.96 -2.38 -12.17
N GLY A 28 -19.45 -3.11 -11.18
CA GLY A 28 -19.00 -4.51 -11.31
C GLY A 28 -17.53 -4.68 -11.65
N ASP A 29 -16.81 -3.65 -12.07
CA ASP A 29 -15.36 -3.69 -12.22
C ASP A 29 -14.69 -3.64 -10.84
N VAL A 30 -13.83 -4.60 -10.57
CA VAL A 30 -13.07 -4.76 -9.30
C VAL A 30 -11.61 -4.49 -9.55
N ARG A 31 -10.97 -3.78 -8.61
CA ARG A 31 -9.52 -3.53 -8.64
C ARG A 31 -8.91 -3.67 -7.26
N MET A 32 -7.71 -4.26 -7.20
CA MET A 32 -6.83 -4.26 -6.05
C MET A 32 -5.43 -3.84 -6.48
N ASN A 33 -4.69 -3.20 -5.58
CA ASN A 33 -3.31 -2.77 -5.84
C ASN A 33 -2.38 -3.35 -4.79
N PRO A 34 -1.94 -4.60 -4.93
CA PRO A 34 -0.87 -5.15 -4.10
C PRO A 34 0.40 -4.33 -4.25
N ILE A 35 0.89 -3.83 -3.12
CA ILE A 35 2.10 -3.00 -3.02
C ILE A 35 3.04 -3.67 -2.04
N SER A 36 4.29 -3.84 -2.44
CA SER A 36 5.37 -4.23 -1.55
C SER A 36 6.72 -3.72 -2.04
N GLY A 37 7.74 -3.89 -1.19
CA GLY A 37 9.05 -3.31 -1.43
C GLY A 37 9.10 -1.80 -1.20
N THR A 38 10.21 -1.31 -0.67
CA THR A 38 10.35 0.10 -0.32
C THR A 38 11.75 0.60 -0.67
N PHE A 39 11.90 1.17 -1.85
CA PHE A 39 13.12 1.88 -2.22
C PHE A 39 13.14 3.27 -1.57
N ARG A 40 14.14 3.55 -0.75
CA ARG A 40 14.31 4.83 -0.06
C ARG A 40 15.09 5.81 -0.93
N LEU A 41 14.54 7.00 -1.14
CA LEU A 41 15.19 8.04 -1.95
C LEU A 41 16.31 8.77 -1.21
N LYS A 42 16.24 8.82 0.12
CA LYS A 42 17.25 9.48 0.96
C LYS A 42 18.58 8.72 0.88
N GLY A 43 19.66 9.46 0.61
CA GLY A 43 21.01 8.93 0.47
C GLY A 43 21.43 8.65 -0.96
N HIS A 44 20.58 8.97 -1.93
CA HIS A 44 20.85 8.84 -3.37
C HIS A 44 20.54 10.17 -4.05
N ASP A 45 21.39 11.17 -3.83
CA ASP A 45 21.17 12.53 -4.36
C ASP A 45 21.62 12.65 -5.82
N ASP A 46 22.65 11.89 -6.23
CA ASP A 46 23.07 11.80 -7.63
C ASP A 46 22.09 10.96 -8.46
N PRO A 47 21.65 11.40 -9.64
CA PRO A 47 20.68 10.67 -10.47
C PRO A 47 21.17 9.30 -10.94
N GLU A 48 22.44 9.16 -11.31
CA GLU A 48 23.00 7.89 -11.79
C GLU A 48 23.17 6.89 -10.65
N GLU A 49 23.67 7.34 -9.49
CA GLU A 49 23.75 6.51 -8.28
C GLU A 49 22.35 6.06 -7.84
N ARG A 50 21.36 6.94 -7.93
CA ARG A 50 19.96 6.62 -7.64
C ARG A 50 19.39 5.57 -8.58
N LYS A 51 19.65 5.70 -9.87
CA LYS A 51 19.26 4.71 -10.88
C LYS A 51 19.88 3.36 -10.59
N GLN A 52 21.20 3.32 -10.37
CA GLN A 52 21.92 2.09 -10.06
C GLN A 52 21.37 1.41 -8.79
N ALA A 53 21.20 2.16 -7.71
CA ALA A 53 20.63 1.64 -6.47
C ALA A 53 19.19 1.13 -6.65
N LEU A 54 18.38 1.78 -7.49
CA LEU A 54 17.04 1.29 -7.83
C LEU A 54 17.10 -0.03 -8.62
N LEU A 55 18.02 -0.16 -9.58
CA LEU A 55 18.20 -1.42 -10.31
C LEU A 55 18.64 -2.57 -9.40
N GLU A 56 19.52 -2.31 -8.45
CA GLU A 56 19.93 -3.28 -7.42
C GLU A 56 18.74 -3.70 -6.56
N PHE A 57 17.95 -2.75 -6.07
CA PHE A 57 16.69 -3.00 -5.34
C PHE A 57 15.70 -3.84 -6.17
N LEU A 58 15.58 -3.55 -7.46
CA LEU A 58 14.71 -4.32 -8.35
C LEU A 58 15.21 -5.75 -8.59
N ALA A 59 16.51 -6.01 -8.45
CA ALA A 59 17.11 -7.33 -8.59
C ALA A 59 17.14 -8.12 -7.27
N ASP A 60 16.88 -7.49 -6.12
CA ASP A 60 16.91 -8.10 -4.80
C ASP A 60 15.82 -9.17 -4.65
N GLU A 61 16.23 -10.40 -4.37
CA GLU A 61 15.32 -11.54 -4.23
C GLU A 61 14.33 -11.38 -3.07
N LYS A 62 14.76 -10.77 -1.97
CA LYS A 62 13.88 -10.48 -0.81
C LYS A 62 12.71 -9.59 -1.23
N GLU A 63 12.98 -8.52 -1.97
CA GLU A 63 11.99 -7.57 -2.45
C GLU A 63 11.05 -8.18 -3.51
N ILE A 64 11.59 -9.07 -4.33
CA ILE A 64 10.81 -9.82 -5.33
C ILE A 64 9.84 -10.78 -4.64
N TYR A 65 10.32 -11.59 -3.69
CA TYR A 65 9.48 -12.56 -3.00
C TYR A 65 8.45 -11.91 -2.09
N GLU A 66 8.79 -10.79 -1.46
CA GLU A 66 7.83 -10.03 -0.65
C GLU A 66 6.65 -9.54 -1.51
N LEU A 67 6.92 -8.97 -2.69
CA LEU A 67 5.88 -8.53 -3.60
C LEU A 67 5.04 -9.71 -4.10
N PHE A 68 5.66 -10.82 -4.50
CA PHE A 68 4.92 -11.99 -4.96
C PHE A 68 4.05 -12.62 -3.87
N MET A 69 4.50 -12.61 -2.63
CA MET A 69 3.70 -13.08 -1.49
C MET A 69 2.42 -12.24 -1.34
N VAL A 70 2.51 -10.92 -1.47
CA VAL A 70 1.35 -10.03 -1.39
C VAL A 70 0.43 -10.23 -2.59
N VAL A 71 0.99 -10.29 -3.81
CA VAL A 71 0.22 -10.52 -5.04
C VAL A 71 -0.52 -11.86 -5.01
N ASP A 72 0.14 -12.94 -4.56
CA ASP A 72 -0.46 -14.28 -4.48
C ASP A 72 -1.67 -14.30 -3.56
N GLU A 73 -1.57 -13.67 -2.38
CA GLU A 73 -2.66 -13.61 -1.43
C GLU A 73 -3.83 -12.76 -1.94
N GLU A 74 -3.56 -11.59 -2.50
CA GLU A 74 -4.61 -10.73 -3.04
C GLU A 74 -5.21 -11.31 -4.33
N LEU A 75 -4.44 -12.07 -5.12
CA LEU A 75 -4.95 -12.79 -6.29
C LEU A 75 -5.92 -13.91 -5.89
N LYS A 76 -5.67 -14.63 -4.80
CA LYS A 76 -6.62 -15.59 -4.22
C LYS A 76 -7.94 -14.92 -3.87
N MET A 77 -7.89 -13.75 -3.19
CA MET A 77 -9.08 -12.96 -2.90
C MET A 77 -9.82 -12.56 -4.19
N MET A 78 -9.08 -12.11 -5.23
CA MET A 78 -9.67 -11.77 -6.53
C MET A 78 -10.34 -12.98 -7.19
N CYS A 79 -9.75 -14.16 -7.12
CA CYS A 79 -10.35 -15.38 -7.65
C CYS A 79 -11.67 -15.74 -6.97
N ASP A 80 -11.79 -15.46 -5.67
CA ASP A 80 -13.00 -15.73 -4.90
C ASP A 80 -14.14 -14.73 -5.19
N ILE A 81 -13.79 -13.48 -5.47
CA ILE A 81 -14.80 -12.42 -5.67
C ILE A 81 -15.13 -12.14 -7.14
N CYS A 82 -14.24 -12.44 -8.09
CA CYS A 82 -14.43 -12.16 -9.52
C CYS A 82 -14.96 -13.41 -10.25
N ASN A 83 -16.24 -13.42 -10.53
CA ASN A 83 -16.91 -14.53 -11.22
C ASN A 83 -17.00 -14.34 -12.74
N GLU A 84 -16.53 -13.22 -13.28
CA GLU A 84 -16.56 -12.89 -14.72
C GLU A 84 -15.14 -12.72 -15.32
N GLY A 85 -14.13 -13.29 -14.64
CA GLY A 85 -12.73 -13.23 -15.06
C GLY A 85 -11.94 -12.07 -14.48
N GLY A 86 -10.63 -12.11 -14.69
CA GLY A 86 -9.69 -11.12 -14.20
C GLY A 86 -8.33 -11.19 -14.88
N GLN A 87 -7.48 -10.23 -14.57
CA GLN A 87 -6.13 -10.11 -15.09
C GLN A 87 -5.18 -9.49 -14.07
N VAL A 88 -3.90 -9.82 -14.20
CA VAL A 88 -2.79 -9.24 -13.44
C VAL A 88 -1.98 -8.35 -14.37
N LEU A 89 -1.77 -7.11 -13.98
CA LEU A 89 -1.01 -6.11 -14.74
C LEU A 89 0.16 -5.61 -13.88
N GLY A 90 1.32 -5.50 -14.48
CA GLY A 90 2.54 -5.04 -13.80
C GLY A 90 3.73 -5.99 -13.97
N PRO A 91 4.79 -5.84 -13.17
CA PRO A 91 4.92 -4.86 -12.07
C PRO A 91 5.09 -3.43 -12.54
N PHE A 92 4.74 -2.48 -11.66
CA PHE A 92 4.92 -1.04 -11.87
C PHE A 92 5.71 -0.43 -10.72
N LEU A 93 6.33 0.73 -10.96
CA LEU A 93 6.83 1.59 -9.90
C LEU A 93 5.75 2.56 -9.45
N LYS A 94 5.63 2.75 -8.14
CA LYS A 94 4.78 3.76 -7.51
C LYS A 94 5.63 4.80 -6.81
N PRO A 95 5.97 5.90 -7.47
CA PRO A 95 6.73 6.98 -6.87
C PRO A 95 5.92 7.69 -5.79
N MET A 96 6.59 8.00 -4.67
CA MET A 96 6.06 8.81 -3.57
C MET A 96 7.11 9.85 -3.16
N THR A 97 6.77 10.78 -2.29
CA THR A 97 7.65 11.89 -1.90
C THR A 97 8.99 11.44 -1.31
N HIS A 98 9.04 10.34 -0.54
CA HIS A 98 10.24 9.91 0.19
C HIS A 98 10.75 8.53 -0.23
N LEU A 99 10.01 7.84 -1.06
CA LEU A 99 10.27 6.44 -1.42
C LEU A 99 9.59 6.06 -2.73
N VAL A 100 9.99 4.93 -3.29
CA VAL A 100 9.33 4.29 -4.43
C VAL A 100 8.91 2.88 -4.00
N HIS A 101 7.68 2.50 -4.29
CA HIS A 101 7.21 1.12 -4.12
C HIS A 101 7.16 0.39 -5.45
N THR A 102 7.14 -0.94 -5.38
CA THR A 102 6.68 -1.78 -6.49
C THR A 102 5.23 -2.18 -6.27
N GLU A 103 4.44 -2.23 -7.34
CA GLU A 103 3.01 -2.60 -7.27
C GLU A 103 2.59 -3.44 -8.47
N TYR A 104 1.52 -4.22 -8.29
CA TYR A 104 0.71 -4.76 -9.37
C TYR A 104 -0.69 -4.13 -9.36
N LEU A 105 -1.39 -4.24 -10.46
CA LEU A 105 -2.81 -3.99 -10.55
C LEU A 105 -3.52 -5.32 -10.85
N LEU A 106 -4.37 -5.75 -9.93
CA LEU A 106 -5.31 -6.84 -10.14
C LEU A 106 -6.62 -6.21 -10.57
N ALA A 107 -7.16 -6.67 -11.70
CA ALA A 107 -8.42 -6.17 -12.24
C ALA A 107 -9.33 -7.36 -12.58
N GLY A 108 -10.61 -7.24 -12.31
CA GLY A 108 -11.58 -8.28 -12.60
C GLY A 108 -13.01 -7.76 -12.61
N ARG A 109 -13.97 -8.65 -12.77
CA ARG A 109 -15.39 -8.31 -12.75
C ARG A 109 -16.16 -9.22 -11.80
N THR A 110 -17.15 -8.61 -11.14
CA THR A 110 -18.03 -9.29 -10.21
C THR A 110 -19.48 -8.83 -10.34
N SER A 111 -20.40 -9.76 -10.13
CA SER A 111 -21.83 -9.48 -9.91
C SER A 111 -22.23 -9.56 -8.42
N ARG A 112 -21.25 -9.79 -7.52
CA ARG A 112 -21.50 -9.92 -6.07
C ARG A 112 -21.83 -8.57 -5.43
N ASP A 113 -22.50 -8.62 -4.28
CA ASP A 113 -22.75 -7.42 -3.46
C ASP A 113 -21.42 -6.82 -2.97
N VAL A 114 -21.28 -5.50 -3.07
CA VAL A 114 -20.06 -4.78 -2.68
C VAL A 114 -19.67 -4.98 -1.20
N ARG A 115 -20.64 -5.26 -0.33
CA ARG A 115 -20.40 -5.55 1.10
C ARG A 115 -19.78 -6.92 1.29
N ASP A 116 -20.17 -7.90 0.48
CA ASP A 116 -19.55 -9.23 0.49
C ASP A 116 -18.16 -9.18 -0.08
N VAL A 117 -17.95 -8.43 -1.18
CA VAL A 117 -16.61 -8.17 -1.73
C VAL A 117 -15.70 -7.55 -0.67
N LEU A 118 -16.17 -6.51 0.01
CA LEU A 118 -15.38 -5.85 1.06
C LEU A 118 -15.04 -6.79 2.21
N ARG A 119 -16.00 -7.63 2.66
CA ARG A 119 -15.76 -8.62 3.72
C ARG A 119 -14.70 -9.63 3.32
N ASP A 120 -14.77 -10.14 2.10
CA ASP A 120 -13.92 -11.23 1.62
C ASP A 120 -12.52 -10.74 1.17
N THR A 121 -12.31 -9.42 1.10
CA THR A 121 -11.01 -8.79 0.82
C THR A 121 -10.38 -8.10 2.05
N MET A 122 -10.94 -8.29 3.24
CA MET A 122 -10.34 -7.76 4.47
C MET A 122 -9.00 -8.46 4.77
N TYR A 123 -8.17 -7.80 5.58
CA TYR A 123 -6.84 -8.28 5.99
C TYR A 123 -5.81 -8.35 4.87
N ALA A 124 -5.67 -7.23 4.14
CA ALA A 124 -4.67 -7.11 3.07
C ALA A 124 -3.29 -7.61 3.50
N ALA A 125 -2.70 -8.49 2.70
CA ALA A 125 -1.43 -9.15 2.98
C ALA A 125 -0.26 -8.15 3.16
N THR A 126 -0.34 -6.99 2.53
CA THR A 126 0.61 -5.87 2.69
C THR A 126 0.85 -5.48 4.15
N VAL A 127 -0.15 -5.63 5.03
CA VAL A 127 -0.07 -5.23 6.45
C VAL A 127 -0.27 -6.38 7.42
N THR A 128 -0.80 -7.50 6.96
CA THR A 128 -1.00 -8.71 7.78
C THR A 128 0.09 -9.74 7.54
N GLY A 129 0.44 -9.99 6.30
CA GLY A 129 1.31 -11.09 5.87
C GLY A 129 0.52 -12.27 5.34
N SER A 130 1.21 -13.29 4.84
CA SER A 130 0.63 -14.51 4.25
C SER A 130 1.35 -15.75 4.80
N PRO A 131 0.65 -16.89 5.02
CA PRO A 131 -0.81 -17.06 5.02
C PRO A 131 -1.47 -16.24 6.15
N VAL A 132 -2.63 -15.63 5.87
CA VAL A 132 -3.27 -14.64 6.75
C VAL A 132 -3.51 -15.16 8.17
N GLU A 133 -4.01 -16.41 8.32
CA GLU A 133 -4.29 -16.99 9.64
C GLU A 133 -3.03 -17.16 10.49
N ASN A 134 -1.92 -17.59 9.86
CA ASN A 134 -0.65 -17.73 10.55
C ASN A 134 -0.06 -16.36 10.91
N ALA A 135 -0.12 -15.41 9.99
CA ALA A 135 0.30 -14.03 10.20
C ALA A 135 -0.45 -13.38 11.37
N CYS A 136 -1.78 -13.52 11.42
CA CYS A 136 -2.61 -13.04 12.54
C CYS A 136 -2.22 -13.70 13.87
N ARG A 137 -1.86 -15.00 13.87
CA ARG A 137 -1.38 -15.70 15.06
C ARG A 137 -0.04 -15.15 15.55
N LEU A 138 0.87 -14.84 14.62
CA LEU A 138 2.18 -14.24 14.95
C LEU A 138 2.02 -12.80 15.46
N ILE A 139 1.19 -11.99 14.81
CA ILE A 139 0.83 -10.64 15.27
C ILE A 139 0.33 -10.71 16.73
N ARG A 140 -0.64 -11.57 16.99
CA ARG A 140 -1.19 -11.75 18.34
C ARG A 140 -0.14 -12.18 19.38
N ARG A 141 0.88 -12.93 18.94
CA ARG A 141 1.95 -13.43 19.83
C ARG A 141 2.99 -12.36 20.14
N TYR A 142 3.36 -11.54 19.17
CA TYR A 142 4.51 -10.65 19.27
C TYR A 142 4.16 -9.18 19.49
N GLU A 143 2.95 -8.75 19.11
CA GLU A 143 2.50 -7.40 19.39
C GLU A 143 1.74 -7.38 20.72
N SER A 144 2.27 -6.61 21.69
CA SER A 144 1.70 -6.50 23.03
C SER A 144 0.41 -5.68 23.07
N GLU A 145 0.23 -4.79 22.10
CA GLU A 145 -0.92 -3.90 21.99
C GLU A 145 -1.69 -4.15 20.70
N GLY A 146 -2.98 -3.82 20.72
CA GLY A 146 -3.81 -3.84 19.52
C GLY A 146 -3.41 -2.75 18.54
N ARG A 147 -3.50 -3.04 17.24
CA ARG A 147 -3.12 -2.10 16.16
C ARG A 147 -4.06 -0.90 16.01
N GLY A 148 -5.21 -0.89 16.68
CA GLY A 148 -6.21 0.17 16.53
C GLY A 148 -6.71 0.27 15.09
N TYR A 149 -6.58 1.45 14.50
CA TYR A 149 -6.93 1.69 13.10
C TYR A 149 -5.85 1.27 12.11
N TYR A 150 -4.61 1.02 12.54
CA TYR A 150 -3.52 0.64 11.65
C TYR A 150 -3.79 -0.69 10.95
N GLY A 151 -3.73 -0.69 9.64
CA GLY A 151 -4.00 -1.86 8.82
C GLY A 151 -5.49 -2.20 8.64
N ALA A 152 -6.40 -1.36 9.15
CA ALA A 152 -7.82 -1.53 8.91
C ALA A 152 -8.21 -1.16 7.47
N ALA A 153 -9.35 -1.64 7.01
CA ALA A 153 -9.99 -1.19 5.79
C ALA A 153 -10.95 -0.03 6.09
N LEU A 154 -10.72 1.13 5.47
CA LEU A 154 -11.72 2.18 5.44
C LEU A 154 -12.59 1.96 4.20
N ALA A 155 -13.92 2.05 4.33
CA ALA A 155 -14.81 1.86 3.20
C ALA A 155 -15.69 3.07 2.95
N LEU A 156 -15.70 3.53 1.69
CA LEU A 156 -16.67 4.48 1.17
C LEU A 156 -17.61 3.74 0.24
N LEU A 157 -18.86 3.58 0.66
CA LEU A 157 -19.90 2.92 -0.12
C LEU A 157 -20.82 3.95 -0.76
N GLY A 158 -21.18 3.75 -2.02
CA GLY A 158 -22.01 4.69 -2.77
C GLY A 158 -22.74 4.02 -3.93
N ARG A 159 -23.22 4.87 -4.82
CA ARG A 159 -23.80 4.48 -6.13
C ARG A 159 -23.26 5.39 -7.22
N ASP A 160 -23.04 4.82 -8.38
CA ASP A 160 -22.72 5.58 -9.58
C ASP A 160 -23.94 6.31 -10.15
N PRO A 161 -23.79 7.16 -11.18
CA PRO A 161 -24.93 7.86 -11.80
C PRO A 161 -26.00 6.93 -12.40
N GLN A 162 -25.67 5.68 -12.66
CA GLN A 162 -26.60 4.64 -13.15
C GLN A 162 -27.27 3.86 -12.00
N GLY A 163 -26.99 4.25 -10.74
CA GLY A 163 -27.54 3.62 -9.55
C GLY A 163 -26.86 2.31 -9.15
N ARG A 164 -25.78 1.90 -9.81
CA ARG A 164 -25.02 0.68 -9.51
C ARG A 164 -24.18 0.89 -8.25
N PRO A 165 -24.08 -0.11 -7.36
CA PRO A 165 -23.26 -0.01 -6.15
C PRO A 165 -21.78 0.27 -6.46
N THR A 166 -21.15 1.11 -5.62
CA THR A 166 -19.72 1.38 -5.67
C THR A 166 -19.11 1.20 -4.29
N ALA A 167 -17.85 0.81 -4.24
CA ALA A 167 -17.05 0.73 -3.04
C ALA A 167 -15.62 1.19 -3.33
N ASP A 168 -15.08 2.04 -2.46
CA ASP A 168 -13.66 2.38 -2.41
C ASP A 168 -13.15 2.09 -1.00
N SER A 169 -12.15 1.21 -0.90
CA SER A 169 -11.62 0.76 0.38
C SER A 169 -10.09 0.85 0.40
N PRO A 170 -9.52 1.97 0.86
CA PRO A 170 -8.09 2.06 1.14
C PRO A 170 -7.73 1.36 2.45
N ILE A 171 -6.46 0.89 2.54
CA ILE A 171 -5.85 0.42 3.78
C ILE A 171 -5.52 1.64 4.65
N VAL A 172 -5.83 1.57 5.94
CA VAL A 172 -5.46 2.62 6.90
C VAL A 172 -4.00 2.45 7.30
N ILE A 173 -3.11 2.96 6.46
CA ILE A 173 -1.68 3.12 6.71
C ILE A 173 -1.28 4.55 6.38
N ARG A 174 -0.07 4.97 6.79
CA ARG A 174 0.37 6.36 6.54
C ARG A 174 -0.64 7.38 7.00
N THR A 175 -1.17 7.13 8.17
CA THR A 175 -2.24 7.89 8.80
C THR A 175 -1.76 8.35 10.17
N ALA A 176 -2.17 9.54 10.57
CA ALA A 176 -1.98 10.06 11.91
C ALA A 176 -3.28 9.91 12.70
N ASP A 177 -3.17 9.41 13.92
CA ASP A 177 -4.24 9.44 14.90
C ASP A 177 -4.00 10.64 15.83
N VAL A 178 -4.95 11.56 15.87
CA VAL A 178 -4.84 12.79 16.68
C VAL A 178 -5.93 12.75 17.74
N THR A 179 -5.53 12.79 19.00
CA THR A 179 -6.46 12.83 20.13
C THR A 179 -7.12 14.21 20.26
N VAL A 180 -8.16 14.28 21.06
CA VAL A 180 -8.84 15.57 21.36
C VAL A 180 -7.93 16.55 22.09
N ASP A 181 -6.91 16.04 22.78
CA ASP A 181 -5.92 16.84 23.52
C ASP A 181 -4.73 17.27 22.66
N GLY A 182 -4.71 16.83 21.38
CA GLY A 182 -3.69 17.18 20.40
C GLY A 182 -2.50 16.20 20.34
N ASP A 183 -2.55 15.10 21.06
CA ASP A 183 -1.51 14.07 20.96
C ASP A 183 -1.53 13.39 19.58
N LEU A 184 -0.36 13.26 18.97
CA LEU A 184 -0.17 12.66 17.65
C LEU A 184 0.44 11.27 17.77
N LYS A 185 -0.25 10.28 17.23
CA LYS A 185 0.28 8.91 17.05
C LYS A 185 0.39 8.58 15.57
N VAL A 186 1.59 8.24 15.12
CA VAL A 186 1.85 7.72 13.77
C VAL A 186 2.33 6.29 13.89
N THR A 187 1.58 5.35 13.32
CA THR A 187 1.94 3.93 13.31
C THR A 187 2.49 3.55 11.95
N ALA A 188 3.62 2.86 11.95
CA ALA A 188 4.23 2.29 10.75
C ALA A 188 4.74 0.88 11.06
N GLY A 189 4.73 0.03 10.05
CA GLY A 189 5.19 -1.36 10.14
C GLY A 189 5.97 -1.77 8.89
N ALA A 190 6.64 -2.91 9.00
CA ALA A 190 7.32 -3.60 7.91
C ALA A 190 6.78 -5.02 7.78
N THR A 191 6.85 -5.57 6.58
CA THR A 191 6.53 -6.97 6.30
C THR A 191 7.78 -7.79 6.49
N LEU A 192 7.74 -8.78 7.39
CA LEU A 192 8.88 -9.63 7.67
C LEU A 192 8.80 -10.92 6.84
N VAL A 193 9.83 -11.16 6.05
CA VAL A 193 10.02 -12.39 5.28
C VAL A 193 11.30 -13.09 5.73
N ARG A 194 11.59 -14.28 5.15
CA ARG A 194 12.73 -15.13 5.58
C ARG A 194 14.06 -14.37 5.64
N ASP A 195 14.31 -13.54 4.65
CA ASP A 195 15.61 -12.88 4.43
C ASP A 195 15.59 -11.42 4.90
N SER A 196 14.60 -11.01 5.72
CA SER A 196 14.53 -9.68 6.32
C SER A 196 15.66 -9.44 7.30
N ASP A 197 16.37 -8.31 7.14
CA ASP A 197 17.34 -7.79 8.11
C ASP A 197 16.64 -6.85 9.11
N ALA A 198 16.81 -7.11 10.40
CA ALA A 198 16.10 -6.39 11.46
C ALA A 198 16.40 -4.88 11.47
N ALA A 199 17.66 -4.47 11.21
CA ALA A 199 18.04 -3.06 11.19
C ALA A 199 17.47 -2.35 9.96
N TYR A 200 17.45 -3.03 8.82
CA TYR A 200 16.85 -2.54 7.60
C TYR A 200 15.35 -2.31 7.77
N GLU A 201 14.61 -3.28 8.31
CA GLU A 201 13.15 -3.20 8.53
C GLU A 201 12.78 -2.06 9.51
N VAL A 202 13.56 -1.89 10.59
CA VAL A 202 13.37 -0.73 11.50
C VAL A 202 13.62 0.60 10.79
N ALA A 203 14.63 0.68 9.93
CA ALA A 203 14.88 1.89 9.14
C ALA A 203 13.76 2.17 8.12
N GLU A 204 13.18 1.13 7.56
CA GLU A 204 12.03 1.21 6.65
C GLU A 204 10.78 1.75 7.36
N THR A 205 10.47 1.28 8.57
CA THR A 205 9.33 1.81 9.34
C THR A 205 9.48 3.30 9.60
N ARG A 206 10.70 3.77 9.91
CA ARG A 206 10.99 5.21 10.09
C ARG A 206 10.80 6.00 8.80
N ALA A 207 11.23 5.46 7.65
CA ALA A 207 11.04 6.08 6.35
C ALA A 207 9.55 6.20 6.00
N LYS A 208 8.77 5.15 6.27
CA LYS A 208 7.29 5.13 6.07
C LYS A 208 6.58 6.18 6.95
N ALA A 209 7.02 6.38 8.19
CA ALA A 209 6.48 7.40 9.08
C ALA A 209 6.89 8.84 8.67
N GLY A 210 8.05 8.98 8.04
CA GLY A 210 8.67 10.28 7.73
C GLY A 210 7.78 11.22 6.92
N GLY A 211 7.02 10.70 5.95
CA GLY A 211 6.10 11.49 5.14
C GLY A 211 5.00 12.16 5.98
N ILE A 212 4.42 11.44 6.92
CA ILE A 212 3.39 11.97 7.82
C ILE A 212 4.02 12.96 8.82
N LEU A 213 5.13 12.58 9.45
CA LEU A 213 5.82 13.45 10.41
C LEU A 213 6.26 14.77 9.77
N SER A 214 6.68 14.75 8.49
CA SER A 214 7.04 15.98 7.78
C SER A 214 5.83 16.87 7.48
N ALA A 215 4.66 16.28 7.24
CA ALA A 215 3.42 17.04 7.07
C ALA A 215 3.00 17.81 8.35
N PHE A 216 3.38 17.29 9.51
CA PHE A 216 3.20 17.95 10.81
C PHE A 216 4.40 18.82 11.23
N GLY A 217 5.43 18.95 10.37
CA GLY A 217 6.62 19.76 10.68
C GLY A 217 7.55 19.16 11.73
N LEU A 218 7.38 17.88 12.07
CA LEU A 218 8.18 17.19 13.11
C LEU A 218 9.52 16.67 12.57
N VAL A 219 9.65 16.54 11.26
CA VAL A 219 10.90 16.22 10.56
C VAL A 219 11.03 17.10 9.32
N PRO A 220 12.25 17.37 8.83
CA PRO A 220 12.46 18.16 7.62
C PRO A 220 11.70 17.57 6.43
N ARG A 221 11.16 18.43 5.59
CA ARG A 221 10.55 18.04 4.34
C ARG A 221 11.63 17.57 3.38
N ALA A 222 11.50 16.39 2.78
CA ALA A 222 12.43 15.98 1.74
C ALA A 222 12.26 16.89 0.51
N THR A 223 13.38 17.36 -0.02
CA THR A 223 13.45 18.14 -1.26
C THR A 223 13.64 17.16 -2.43
N THR A 224 12.75 16.19 -2.57
CA THR A 224 12.89 15.21 -3.64
C THR A 224 12.26 15.77 -4.90
N ASP A 225 13.02 15.77 -5.98
CA ASP A 225 12.54 16.13 -7.31
C ASP A 225 11.56 15.06 -7.80
N SER A 226 10.28 15.38 -7.76
CA SER A 226 9.22 14.48 -8.20
C SER A 226 9.30 14.13 -9.69
N ASP A 227 9.88 15.05 -10.50
CA ASP A 227 9.99 14.86 -11.93
C ASP A 227 11.14 13.91 -12.26
N ALA A 228 12.26 13.99 -11.52
CA ALA A 228 13.36 13.04 -11.63
C ALA A 228 12.94 11.61 -11.26
N ILE A 229 12.11 11.45 -10.23
CA ILE A 229 11.59 10.13 -9.85
C ILE A 229 10.57 9.61 -10.87
N ALA A 230 9.73 10.47 -11.40
CA ALA A 230 8.80 10.11 -12.47
C ALA A 230 9.53 9.74 -13.77
N ALA A 231 10.70 10.32 -14.02
CA ALA A 231 11.57 9.96 -15.13
C ALA A 231 12.16 8.54 -14.96
N LEU A 232 12.61 8.17 -13.75
CA LEU A 232 13.09 6.81 -13.46
C LEU A 232 12.03 5.74 -13.74
N ALA A 233 10.77 6.02 -13.45
CA ALA A 233 9.68 5.09 -13.74
C ALA A 233 9.41 4.87 -15.25
N ARG A 234 10.06 5.66 -16.12
CA ARG A 234 9.96 5.57 -17.58
C ARG A 234 11.31 5.19 -18.23
N ASP A 235 12.36 5.04 -17.44
CA ASP A 235 13.68 4.66 -17.91
C ASP A 235 13.67 3.23 -18.46
N GLU A 236 14.30 3.01 -19.61
CA GLU A 236 14.26 1.73 -20.33
C GLU A 236 14.89 0.59 -19.52
N ASP A 237 16.01 0.82 -18.84
CA ASP A 237 16.68 -0.20 -18.02
C ASP A 237 15.82 -0.57 -16.82
N VAL A 238 15.15 0.41 -16.21
CA VAL A 238 14.24 0.20 -15.08
C VAL A 238 13.02 -0.59 -15.53
N LEU A 239 12.43 -0.27 -16.68
CA LEU A 239 11.30 -1.01 -17.26
C LEU A 239 11.69 -2.45 -17.64
N LEU A 240 12.90 -2.65 -18.16
CA LEU A 240 13.42 -3.98 -18.45
C LEU A 240 13.63 -4.80 -17.17
N ALA A 241 14.21 -4.21 -16.14
CA ALA A 241 14.40 -4.85 -14.84
C ALA A 241 13.06 -5.23 -14.19
N LEU A 242 12.06 -4.37 -14.25
CA LEU A 242 10.70 -4.67 -13.81
C LEU A 242 10.09 -5.84 -14.58
N GLY A 243 10.18 -5.82 -15.92
CA GLY A 243 9.64 -6.89 -16.77
C GLY A 243 10.28 -8.25 -16.52
N SER A 244 11.58 -8.28 -16.19
CA SER A 244 12.30 -9.50 -15.89
C SER A 244 11.83 -10.23 -14.63
N ARG A 245 11.21 -9.52 -13.70
CA ARG A 245 10.61 -10.11 -12.48
C ARG A 245 9.51 -11.12 -12.80
N ASN A 246 8.75 -10.90 -13.86
CA ASN A 246 7.68 -11.82 -14.29
C ASN A 246 8.18 -13.14 -14.89
N GLN A 247 9.49 -13.26 -15.12
CA GLN A 247 10.11 -14.45 -15.72
C GLN A 247 10.77 -15.37 -14.68
N ARG A 248 10.78 -14.97 -13.42
CA ARG A 248 11.31 -15.74 -12.28
C ARG A 248 10.18 -16.42 -11.52
#